data_d65d79ccec85a6db69179a915a631777
#
_entry.id   d65d79ccec85a6db69179a915a631777
#
_cell.length_a   1.000
_cell.length_b   1.000
_cell.length_c   1.000
_cell.angle_alpha   90.00
_cell.angle_beta   90.00
_cell.angle_gamma   90.00
#
_symmetry.space_group_name_H-M   'P 1'
#
loop_
_entity.id
_entity.type
_entity.pdbx_description
1 polymer ?
#
loop_
_entity_poly.entity_id
_entity_poly.type
_entity_poly.pdbx_seq_one_letter_code
_entity_poly.pdbx_strand_id
1 'polypeptide(L)'
;MQTKNVFLYVFNTMSDWEYGYLIAELNTGRFFKKDLAPLNVVTVGVNKEIVTTMGGLKIKPDITIDDCTLDRECMLILPGGNTWGEDIHQSILKIAGEGLQLGAFVAAICGATDGLANMGYLDSRKHTSNNLEYTKMICPNYKGEKFHMNEPAVSDKNLITASGIAPLEFAMEVLKQIDVCAPDTLQYWYNLNKTHEPQYFFQLMDSLDR
;
A
#
# COMPACT_ATOMS: atom_id res chain seq x y z
N MET A 1 18.53 1.33 0.79
CA MET A 1 18.13 2.52 1.58
C MET A 1 16.89 2.10 2.34
N GLN A 2 16.81 2.41 3.62
CA GLN A 2 15.77 1.87 4.50
C GLN A 2 14.62 2.88 4.64
N THR A 3 13.37 2.40 4.49
CA THR A 3 12.15 3.19 4.81
C THR A 3 12.15 3.51 6.31
N LYS A 4 11.85 4.76 6.67
CA LYS A 4 11.79 5.22 8.06
C LYS A 4 10.42 5.73 8.45
N ASN A 5 9.71 6.38 7.52
CA ASN A 5 8.41 6.98 7.76
C ASN A 5 7.35 6.34 6.86
N VAL A 6 6.26 5.91 7.45
CA VAL A 6 5.13 5.31 6.73
C VAL A 6 3.89 6.15 6.96
N PHE A 7 3.26 6.58 5.90
CA PHE A 7 2.02 7.35 5.90
C PHE A 7 0.88 6.50 5.34
N LEU A 8 -0.20 6.38 6.10
CA LEU A 8 -1.45 5.76 5.66
C LEU A 8 -2.48 6.87 5.41
N TYR A 9 -2.89 7.06 4.16
CA TYR A 9 -3.97 7.98 3.84
C TYR A 9 -5.30 7.45 4.35
N VAL A 10 -6.02 8.27 5.11
CA VAL A 10 -7.32 7.91 5.71
C VAL A 10 -8.42 8.87 5.28
N PHE A 11 -9.57 8.32 4.90
CA PHE A 11 -10.72 9.06 4.41
C PHE A 11 -12.02 8.30 4.65
N ASN A 12 -13.15 8.98 4.54
CA ASN A 12 -14.45 8.31 4.68
C ASN A 12 -14.64 7.23 3.64
N THR A 13 -15.17 6.08 4.03
CA THR A 13 -15.41 4.90 3.18
C THR A 13 -14.18 4.12 2.75
N MET A 14 -12.98 4.40 3.30
CA MET A 14 -11.81 3.56 3.02
C MET A 14 -12.06 2.11 3.45
N SER A 15 -11.51 1.16 2.71
CA SER A 15 -11.72 -0.28 2.91
C SER A 15 -10.84 -0.83 4.03
N ASP A 16 -11.43 -1.37 5.10
CA ASP A 16 -10.72 -1.82 6.31
C ASP A 16 -9.80 -3.01 6.08
N TRP A 17 -10.17 -3.94 5.20
CA TRP A 17 -9.43 -5.19 4.98
C TRP A 17 -8.17 -5.02 4.13
N GLU A 18 -8.03 -3.92 3.37
CA GLU A 18 -7.00 -3.80 2.35
C GLU A 18 -5.60 -3.52 2.91
N TYR A 19 -5.52 -2.83 4.04
CA TYR A 19 -4.25 -2.44 4.66
C TYR A 19 -3.94 -3.21 5.94
N GLY A 20 -4.88 -3.99 6.47
CA GLY A 20 -4.78 -4.60 7.79
C GLY A 20 -3.53 -5.47 7.99
N TYR A 21 -3.25 -6.39 7.06
CA TYR A 21 -2.04 -7.20 7.11
C TYR A 21 -0.77 -6.33 7.11
N LEU A 22 -0.72 -5.36 6.21
CA LEU A 22 0.47 -4.53 6.02
C LEU A 22 0.79 -3.69 7.25
N ILE A 23 -0.17 -2.89 7.74
CA ILE A 23 0.09 -1.98 8.86
C ILE A 23 0.39 -2.73 10.17
N ALA A 24 -0.20 -3.92 10.36
CA ALA A 24 0.07 -4.74 11.52
C ALA A 24 1.55 -5.19 11.56
N GLU A 25 2.08 -5.66 10.43
CA GLU A 25 3.47 -6.09 10.35
C GLU A 25 4.44 -4.89 10.39
N LEU A 26 4.12 -3.78 9.74
CA LEU A 26 4.96 -2.58 9.79
C LEU A 26 5.09 -2.04 11.21
N ASN A 27 3.99 -1.90 11.92
CA ASN A 27 3.95 -1.28 13.23
C ASN A 27 4.48 -2.21 14.35
N THR A 28 4.35 -3.53 14.20
CA THR A 28 4.88 -4.48 15.20
C THR A 28 6.33 -4.88 14.93
N GLY A 29 6.73 -4.93 13.67
CA GLY A 29 8.07 -5.38 13.25
C GLY A 29 8.40 -6.81 13.65
N ARG A 30 7.41 -7.63 14.04
CA ARG A 30 7.60 -8.95 14.66
C ARG A 30 8.32 -9.98 13.77
N PHE A 31 8.36 -9.74 12.47
CA PHE A 31 9.01 -10.60 11.49
C PHE A 31 10.13 -9.89 10.73
N PHE A 32 10.53 -8.72 11.20
CA PHE A 32 11.62 -7.95 10.61
C PHE A 32 12.98 -8.61 10.88
N LYS A 33 13.95 -8.29 10.05
CA LYS A 33 15.35 -8.62 10.29
C LYS A 33 15.79 -8.05 11.65
N LYS A 34 16.64 -8.78 12.38
CA LYS A 34 16.99 -8.51 13.80
C LYS A 34 17.46 -7.07 14.08
N ASP A 35 18.13 -6.44 13.10
CA ASP A 35 18.70 -5.10 13.28
C ASP A 35 17.72 -3.97 12.88
N LEU A 36 16.47 -4.30 12.53
CA LEU A 36 15.49 -3.33 12.09
C LEU A 36 14.45 -3.06 13.18
N ALA A 37 14.18 -1.78 13.41
CA ALA A 37 13.10 -1.35 14.29
C ALA A 37 11.74 -1.40 13.57
N PRO A 38 10.62 -1.57 14.30
CA PRO A 38 9.28 -1.36 13.77
C PRO A 38 9.13 0.01 13.10
N LEU A 39 8.24 0.07 12.09
CA LEU A 39 7.96 1.31 11.35
C LEU A 39 6.64 1.90 11.86
N ASN A 40 6.70 3.09 12.46
CA ASN A 40 5.50 3.77 12.92
C ASN A 40 4.64 4.22 11.74
N VAL A 41 3.39 3.77 11.71
CA VAL A 41 2.42 4.17 10.68
C VAL A 41 1.68 5.41 11.17
N VAL A 42 1.88 6.52 10.46
CA VAL A 42 1.23 7.82 10.72
C VAL A 42 0.02 7.96 9.79
N THR A 43 -1.15 8.23 10.34
CA THR A 43 -2.37 8.43 9.56
C THR A 43 -2.46 9.86 9.03
N VAL A 44 -2.77 9.99 7.74
CA VAL A 44 -2.85 11.29 7.02
C VAL A 44 -4.28 11.50 6.52
N GLY A 45 -4.93 12.57 6.93
CA GLY A 45 -6.25 12.97 6.44
C GLY A 45 -6.23 14.27 5.64
N VAL A 46 -7.28 14.55 4.89
CA VAL A 46 -7.47 15.86 4.25
C VAL A 46 -7.46 17.00 5.29
N ASN A 47 -8.02 16.70 6.45
CA ASN A 47 -8.04 17.56 7.62
C ASN A 47 -7.98 16.69 8.89
N LYS A 48 -8.11 17.28 10.09
CA LYS A 48 -8.08 16.57 11.38
C LYS A 48 -9.46 16.04 11.84
N GLU A 49 -10.46 16.09 10.98
CA GLU A 49 -11.79 15.57 11.29
C GLU A 49 -11.78 14.03 11.31
N ILE A 50 -12.64 13.46 12.17
CA ILE A 50 -12.77 12.01 12.25
C ILE A 50 -13.37 11.48 10.94
N VAL A 51 -12.68 10.52 10.34
CA VAL A 51 -13.17 9.75 9.21
C VAL A 51 -13.81 8.45 9.68
N THR A 52 -14.79 7.96 8.93
CA THR A 52 -15.45 6.67 9.19
C THR A 52 -15.14 5.72 8.05
N THR A 53 -14.53 4.58 8.36
CA THR A 53 -14.20 3.55 7.38
C THR A 53 -15.44 2.83 6.87
N MET A 54 -15.28 1.98 5.85
CA MET A 54 -16.37 1.15 5.33
C MET A 54 -16.94 0.19 6.41
N GLY A 55 -16.08 -0.33 7.29
CA GLY A 55 -16.46 -1.16 8.43
C GLY A 55 -17.01 -0.38 9.64
N GLY A 56 -17.09 0.94 9.56
CA GLY A 56 -17.63 1.80 10.62
C GLY A 56 -16.63 2.21 11.69
N LEU A 57 -15.33 1.91 11.52
CA LEU A 57 -14.30 2.38 12.44
C LEU A 57 -14.12 3.89 12.31
N LYS A 58 -13.92 4.56 13.45
CA LYS A 58 -13.66 6.00 13.50
C LYS A 58 -12.17 6.25 13.70
N ILE A 59 -11.56 6.92 12.75
CA ILE A 59 -10.13 7.24 12.76
C ILE A 59 -9.98 8.77 12.79
N LYS A 60 -9.24 9.27 13.78
CA LYS A 60 -8.80 10.66 13.79
C LYS A 60 -7.41 10.71 13.18
N PRO A 61 -7.19 11.41 12.06
CA PRO A 61 -5.88 11.51 11.45
C PRO A 61 -4.83 12.12 12.38
N ASP A 62 -3.61 11.57 12.37
CA ASP A 62 -2.48 12.09 13.14
C ASP A 62 -2.00 13.42 12.56
N ILE A 63 -1.92 13.50 11.24
CA ILE A 63 -1.51 14.71 10.50
C ILE A 63 -2.46 15.01 9.36
N THR A 64 -2.33 16.20 8.78
CA THR A 64 -3.06 16.59 7.56
C THR A 64 -2.19 16.37 6.32
N ILE A 65 -2.81 16.39 5.13
CA ILE A 65 -2.11 16.33 3.85
C ILE A 65 -1.06 17.47 3.75
N ASP A 66 -1.32 18.65 4.28
CA ASP A 66 -0.41 19.78 4.23
C ASP A 66 0.89 19.55 5.04
N ASP A 67 0.83 18.68 6.04
CA ASP A 67 1.97 18.28 6.87
C ASP A 67 2.71 17.05 6.30
N CYS A 68 2.14 16.39 5.27
CA CYS A 68 2.69 15.16 4.68
C CYS A 68 3.69 15.48 3.59
N THR A 69 4.97 15.28 3.89
CA THR A 69 6.07 15.43 2.92
C THR A 69 6.74 14.09 2.68
N LEU A 70 7.00 13.75 1.43
CA LEU A 70 7.65 12.50 1.05
C LEU A 70 9.08 12.74 0.55
N ASP A 71 9.98 11.91 0.99
CA ASP A 71 11.32 11.74 0.47
C ASP A 71 11.61 10.25 0.22
N ARG A 72 12.81 9.92 -0.20
CA ARG A 72 13.21 8.55 -0.52
C ARG A 72 13.23 7.56 0.67
N GLU A 73 13.07 8.05 1.91
CA GLU A 73 12.98 7.24 3.13
C GLU A 73 11.51 7.08 3.57
N CYS A 74 10.57 7.61 2.78
CA CYS A 74 9.15 7.57 3.07
C CYS A 74 8.41 6.50 2.25
N MET A 75 7.29 6.06 2.81
CA MET A 75 6.27 5.27 2.11
C MET A 75 4.91 5.92 2.31
N LEU A 76 4.14 6.00 1.22
CA LEU A 76 2.72 6.39 1.25
C LEU A 76 1.85 5.18 0.86
N ILE A 77 0.92 4.83 1.75
CA ILE A 77 -0.08 3.76 1.53
C ILE A 77 -1.42 4.42 1.19
N LEU A 78 -1.99 4.05 0.05
CA LEU A 78 -3.26 4.52 -0.47
C LEU A 78 -4.26 3.35 -0.53
N PRO A 79 -5.15 3.20 0.48
CA PRO A 79 -6.17 2.15 0.47
C PRO A 79 -7.29 2.49 -0.52
N GLY A 80 -8.07 1.49 -0.90
CA GLY A 80 -9.30 1.67 -1.65
C GLY A 80 -10.43 2.29 -0.83
N GLY A 81 -11.51 2.58 -1.51
CA GLY A 81 -12.73 3.16 -0.95
C GLY A 81 -13.65 3.67 -2.06
N ASN A 82 -14.80 4.21 -1.67
CA ASN A 82 -15.86 4.53 -2.62
C ASN A 82 -15.69 5.89 -3.34
N THR A 83 -14.76 6.74 -2.88
CA THR A 83 -14.70 8.16 -3.28
C THR A 83 -13.53 8.51 -4.20
N TRP A 84 -12.75 7.54 -4.69
CA TRP A 84 -11.55 7.81 -5.51
C TRP A 84 -11.81 8.59 -6.82
N GLY A 85 -13.04 8.65 -7.28
CA GLY A 85 -13.46 9.52 -8.39
C GLY A 85 -13.72 10.98 -8.01
N GLU A 86 -13.62 11.36 -6.73
CA GLU A 86 -13.92 12.71 -6.24
C GLU A 86 -12.65 13.56 -6.13
N ASP A 87 -12.81 14.88 -6.26
CA ASP A 87 -11.69 15.84 -6.20
C ASP A 87 -10.96 15.90 -4.86
N ILE A 88 -11.58 15.41 -3.80
CA ILE A 88 -11.02 15.37 -2.45
C ILE A 88 -9.65 14.66 -2.39
N HIS A 89 -9.38 13.76 -3.32
CA HIS A 89 -8.13 12.99 -3.39
C HIS A 89 -7.02 13.64 -4.21
N GLN A 90 -7.30 14.75 -4.91
CA GLN A 90 -6.32 15.39 -5.81
C GLN A 90 -5.02 15.80 -5.11
N SER A 91 -5.11 16.30 -3.87
CA SER A 91 -3.93 16.73 -3.12
C SER A 91 -3.01 15.55 -2.74
N ILE A 92 -3.56 14.45 -2.24
CA ILE A 92 -2.76 13.28 -1.89
C ILE A 92 -2.18 12.58 -3.14
N LEU A 93 -2.90 12.61 -4.27
CA LEU A 93 -2.41 12.08 -5.54
C LEU A 93 -1.23 12.90 -6.07
N LYS A 94 -1.22 14.23 -5.90
CA LYS A 94 -0.06 15.07 -6.24
C LYS A 94 1.15 14.71 -5.37
N ILE A 95 0.96 14.59 -4.05
CA ILE A 95 2.03 14.14 -3.13
C ILE A 95 2.56 12.76 -3.53
N ALA A 96 1.68 11.82 -3.91
CA ALA A 96 2.10 10.51 -4.41
C ALA A 96 2.98 10.62 -5.66
N GLY A 97 2.59 11.46 -6.63
CA GLY A 97 3.38 11.69 -7.85
C GLY A 97 4.73 12.32 -7.58
N GLU A 98 4.80 13.34 -6.72
CA GLU A 98 6.05 13.97 -6.28
C GLU A 98 6.93 12.97 -5.52
N GLY A 99 6.35 12.19 -4.60
CA GLY A 99 7.04 11.14 -3.86
C GLY A 99 7.65 10.09 -4.79
N LEU A 100 6.92 9.62 -5.81
CA LEU A 100 7.45 8.70 -6.81
C LEU A 100 8.67 9.26 -7.55
N GLN A 101 8.70 10.56 -7.84
CA GLN A 101 9.84 11.22 -8.50
C GLN A 101 11.03 11.34 -7.54
N LEU A 102 10.80 11.59 -6.26
CA LEU A 102 11.83 11.70 -5.23
C LEU A 102 12.36 10.33 -4.74
N GLY A 103 11.73 9.23 -5.16
CA GLY A 103 12.13 7.87 -4.80
C GLY A 103 11.44 7.32 -3.55
N ALA A 104 10.41 8.00 -3.03
CA ALA A 104 9.51 7.44 -2.01
C ALA A 104 8.76 6.23 -2.55
N PHE A 105 8.45 5.27 -1.69
CA PHE A 105 7.54 4.18 -2.05
C PHE A 105 6.09 4.68 -2.03
N VAL A 106 5.33 4.33 -3.06
CA VAL A 106 3.88 4.53 -3.13
C VAL A 106 3.23 3.17 -3.33
N ALA A 107 2.39 2.78 -2.39
CA ALA A 107 1.67 1.52 -2.39
C ALA A 107 0.16 1.79 -2.46
N ALA A 108 -0.48 1.42 -3.58
CA ALA A 108 -1.90 1.67 -3.84
C ALA A 108 -2.66 0.36 -4.07
N ILE A 109 -3.85 0.26 -3.51
CA ILE A 109 -4.70 -0.92 -3.64
C ILE A 109 -6.12 -0.51 -4.04
N CYS A 110 -6.79 -1.33 -4.86
CA CYS A 110 -8.20 -1.15 -5.24
C CYS A 110 -8.43 0.18 -5.98
N GLY A 111 -9.43 0.97 -5.57
CA GLY A 111 -9.77 2.26 -6.18
C GLY A 111 -8.63 3.29 -6.19
N ALA A 112 -7.66 3.18 -5.29
CA ALA A 112 -6.48 4.04 -5.31
C ALA A 112 -5.63 3.85 -6.58
N THR A 113 -5.64 2.65 -7.17
CA THR A 113 -4.95 2.40 -8.45
C THR A 113 -5.60 3.19 -9.60
N ASP A 114 -6.93 3.34 -9.58
CA ASP A 114 -7.64 4.15 -10.58
C ASP A 114 -7.32 5.64 -10.39
N GLY A 115 -7.18 6.12 -9.15
CA GLY A 115 -6.68 7.48 -8.86
C GLY A 115 -5.30 7.74 -9.48
N LEU A 116 -4.34 6.83 -9.28
CA LEU A 116 -3.00 6.92 -9.89
C LEU A 116 -3.04 6.80 -11.42
N ALA A 117 -3.91 5.95 -11.95
CA ALA A 117 -4.10 5.77 -13.39
C ALA A 117 -4.59 7.07 -14.04
N ASN A 118 -5.59 7.72 -13.47
CA ASN A 118 -6.15 8.96 -14.01
C ASN A 118 -5.17 10.14 -13.96
N MET A 119 -4.20 10.11 -13.02
CA MET A 119 -3.08 11.06 -12.97
C MET A 119 -1.93 10.73 -13.95
N GLY A 120 -2.03 9.63 -14.70
CA GLY A 120 -0.99 9.19 -15.65
C GLY A 120 0.25 8.56 -15.00
N TYR A 121 0.24 8.31 -13.69
CA TYR A 121 1.41 7.75 -12.98
C TYR A 121 1.67 6.28 -13.32
N LEU A 122 0.68 5.59 -13.91
CA LEU A 122 0.79 4.20 -14.35
C LEU A 122 1.14 4.05 -15.84
N ASP A 123 1.23 5.13 -16.61
CA ASP A 123 1.37 5.11 -18.08
C ASP A 123 2.69 4.51 -18.59
N SER A 124 3.71 4.44 -17.75
CA SER A 124 5.04 3.92 -18.08
C SER A 124 5.60 2.92 -17.07
N ARG A 125 4.78 2.39 -16.18
CA ARG A 125 5.17 1.48 -15.09
C ARG A 125 4.34 0.21 -15.11
N LYS A 126 4.96 -0.94 -14.81
CA LYS A 126 4.22 -2.17 -14.55
C LYS A 126 3.30 -1.95 -13.35
N HIS A 127 2.05 -2.36 -13.48
CA HIS A 127 1.03 -2.18 -12.45
C HIS A 127 -0.10 -3.19 -12.63
N THR A 128 -0.94 -3.29 -11.63
CA THR A 128 -2.25 -3.96 -11.68
C THR A 128 -3.34 -3.04 -11.13
N SER A 129 -4.58 -3.41 -11.29
CA SER A 129 -5.76 -2.76 -10.76
C SER A 129 -6.86 -3.81 -10.47
N ASN A 130 -8.04 -3.38 -10.07
CA ASN A 130 -9.17 -4.29 -9.93
C ASN A 130 -9.55 -4.97 -11.24
N ASN A 131 -9.56 -4.21 -12.33
CA ASN A 131 -9.87 -4.69 -13.67
C ASN A 131 -9.44 -3.66 -14.72
N LEU A 132 -8.68 -4.08 -15.74
CA LEU A 132 -8.17 -3.20 -16.78
C LEU A 132 -9.27 -2.44 -17.53
N GLU A 133 -10.32 -3.15 -17.96
CA GLU A 133 -11.40 -2.54 -18.73
C GLU A 133 -12.20 -1.53 -17.89
N TYR A 134 -12.37 -1.82 -16.61
CA TYR A 134 -12.99 -0.87 -15.69
C TYR A 134 -12.11 0.39 -15.53
N THR A 135 -10.80 0.23 -15.28
CA THR A 135 -9.87 1.35 -15.20
C THR A 135 -9.90 2.22 -16.48
N LYS A 136 -9.89 1.60 -17.67
CA LYS A 136 -10.01 2.31 -18.96
C LYS A 136 -11.32 3.08 -19.09
N MET A 137 -12.41 2.52 -18.57
CA MET A 137 -13.74 3.14 -18.62
C MET A 137 -13.83 4.38 -17.75
N ILE A 138 -13.27 4.35 -16.54
CA ILE A 138 -13.44 5.44 -15.55
C ILE A 138 -12.28 6.44 -15.51
N CYS A 139 -11.13 6.10 -16.10
CA CYS A 139 -9.93 6.92 -16.10
C CYS A 139 -9.62 7.41 -17.52
N PRO A 140 -10.23 8.51 -17.99
CA PRO A 140 -10.09 8.98 -19.38
C PRO A 140 -8.65 9.40 -19.74
N ASN A 141 -7.81 9.71 -18.76
CA ASN A 141 -6.42 10.09 -18.98
C ASN A 141 -5.44 8.90 -19.01
N TYR A 142 -5.88 7.70 -18.63
CA TYR A 142 -5.03 6.52 -18.54
C TYR A 142 -4.54 6.02 -19.89
N LYS A 143 -3.22 5.81 -20.01
CA LYS A 143 -2.52 5.32 -21.22
C LYS A 143 -1.59 4.14 -20.93
N GLY A 144 -1.72 3.55 -19.74
CA GLY A 144 -0.83 2.50 -19.22
C GLY A 144 -1.19 1.08 -19.61
N GLU A 145 -2.19 0.82 -20.46
CA GLU A 145 -2.72 -0.51 -20.79
C GLU A 145 -1.63 -1.55 -21.09
N LYS A 146 -0.61 -1.19 -21.88
CA LYS A 146 0.50 -2.10 -22.25
C LYS A 146 1.41 -2.51 -21.09
N PHE A 147 1.30 -1.81 -19.95
CA PHE A 147 2.06 -2.10 -18.72
C PHE A 147 1.20 -2.76 -17.65
N HIS A 148 -0.11 -2.88 -17.89
CA HIS A 148 -1.00 -3.57 -16.98
C HIS A 148 -0.71 -5.06 -16.96
N MET A 149 -0.64 -5.63 -15.75
CA MET A 149 -0.40 -7.05 -15.53
C MET A 149 -1.62 -7.65 -14.82
N ASN A 150 -2.06 -8.82 -15.28
CA ASN A 150 -3.17 -9.53 -14.65
C ASN A 150 -2.66 -10.36 -13.48
N GLU A 151 -2.11 -9.68 -12.47
CA GLU A 151 -1.54 -10.26 -11.25
C GLU A 151 -2.21 -9.65 -10.02
N PRO A 152 -2.29 -10.36 -8.89
CA PRO A 152 -2.91 -9.85 -7.65
C PRO A 152 -2.27 -8.57 -7.13
N ALA A 153 -0.93 -8.52 -7.16
CA ALA A 153 -0.12 -7.37 -6.80
C ALA A 153 1.11 -7.28 -7.71
N VAL A 154 1.53 -6.07 -8.03
CA VAL A 154 2.66 -5.77 -8.92
C VAL A 154 3.50 -4.65 -8.34
N SER A 155 4.82 -4.79 -8.40
CA SER A 155 5.76 -3.70 -8.11
C SER A 155 6.57 -3.32 -9.33
N ASP A 156 6.82 -2.03 -9.49
CA ASP A 156 7.79 -1.48 -10.44
C ASP A 156 8.58 -0.37 -9.76
N LYS A 157 9.82 -0.68 -9.40
CA LYS A 157 10.72 0.21 -8.62
C LYS A 157 10.07 0.57 -7.27
N ASN A 158 9.69 1.83 -7.09
CA ASN A 158 9.09 2.36 -5.88
C ASN A 158 7.54 2.50 -5.94
N LEU A 159 6.91 1.92 -6.95
CA LEU A 159 5.46 1.84 -7.06
C LEU A 159 5.00 0.41 -6.81
N ILE A 160 4.04 0.23 -5.93
CA ILE A 160 3.35 -1.04 -5.68
C ILE A 160 1.86 -0.84 -5.93
N THR A 161 1.25 -1.73 -6.69
CA THR A 161 -0.20 -1.71 -6.95
C THR A 161 -0.81 -3.07 -6.71
N ALA A 162 -2.07 -3.12 -6.27
CA ALA A 162 -2.78 -4.37 -6.04
C ALA A 162 -4.28 -4.25 -6.32
N SER A 163 -4.91 -5.38 -6.62
CA SER A 163 -6.37 -5.51 -6.63
C SER A 163 -6.94 -5.50 -5.21
N GLY A 164 -8.12 -4.93 -5.01
CA GLY A 164 -8.79 -4.84 -3.70
C GLY A 164 -9.18 -6.18 -3.06
N ILE A 165 -9.12 -7.26 -3.83
CA ILE A 165 -9.32 -8.63 -3.34
C ILE A 165 -8.02 -9.35 -3.01
N ALA A 166 -6.88 -8.64 -3.07
CA ALA A 166 -5.54 -9.19 -2.85
C ALA A 166 -4.77 -8.49 -1.70
N PRO A 167 -5.37 -8.26 -0.51
CA PRO A 167 -4.70 -7.55 0.58
C PRO A 167 -3.47 -8.27 1.12
N LEU A 168 -3.45 -9.60 1.06
CA LEU A 168 -2.31 -10.41 1.49
C LEU A 168 -1.13 -10.27 0.52
N GLU A 169 -1.39 -10.37 -0.79
CA GLU A 169 -0.39 -10.16 -1.85
C GLU A 169 0.14 -8.71 -1.85
N PHE A 170 -0.74 -7.75 -1.58
CA PHE A 170 -0.35 -6.35 -1.40
C PHE A 170 0.67 -6.20 -0.27
N ALA A 171 0.35 -6.75 0.92
CA ALA A 171 1.25 -6.70 2.06
C ALA A 171 2.58 -7.45 1.77
N MET A 172 2.51 -8.64 1.17
CA MET A 172 3.69 -9.41 0.76
C MET A 172 4.61 -8.60 -0.15
N GLU A 173 4.04 -7.98 -1.20
CA GLU A 173 4.83 -7.24 -2.18
C GLU A 173 5.43 -5.96 -1.58
N VAL A 174 4.70 -5.24 -0.72
CA VAL A 174 5.23 -4.07 -0.01
C VAL A 174 6.39 -4.46 0.91
N LEU A 175 6.20 -5.45 1.80
CA LEU A 175 7.24 -5.88 2.75
C LEU A 175 8.51 -6.37 2.04
N LYS A 176 8.35 -7.03 0.89
CA LYS A 176 9.44 -7.44 0.01
C LYS A 176 10.20 -6.24 -0.57
N GLN A 177 9.48 -5.24 -1.09
CA GLN A 177 10.09 -4.08 -1.73
C GLN A 177 10.89 -3.20 -0.77
N ILE A 178 10.41 -3.04 0.46
CA ILE A 178 11.14 -2.28 1.49
C ILE A 178 12.22 -3.12 2.20
N ASP A 179 12.33 -4.40 1.89
CA ASP A 179 13.37 -5.34 2.34
C ASP A 179 13.51 -5.44 3.88
N VAL A 180 12.40 -5.40 4.60
CA VAL A 180 12.40 -5.45 6.07
C VAL A 180 12.42 -6.88 6.63
N CYS A 181 11.97 -7.87 5.87
CA CYS A 181 11.96 -9.28 6.25
C CYS A 181 13.02 -10.07 5.50
N ALA A 182 13.54 -11.14 6.12
CA ALA A 182 14.31 -12.11 5.37
C ALA A 182 13.40 -12.82 4.33
N PRO A 183 13.90 -13.17 3.12
CA PRO A 183 13.05 -13.75 2.07
C PRO A 183 12.28 -14.99 2.50
N ASP A 184 12.94 -15.91 3.21
CA ASP A 184 12.29 -17.14 3.69
C ASP A 184 11.23 -16.85 4.76
N THR A 185 11.53 -15.95 5.71
CA THR A 185 10.58 -15.49 6.74
C THR A 185 9.32 -14.91 6.10
N LEU A 186 9.48 -14.04 5.12
CA LEU A 186 8.37 -13.42 4.41
C LEU A 186 7.56 -14.46 3.61
N GLN A 187 8.23 -15.43 2.99
CA GLN A 187 7.55 -16.52 2.27
C GLN A 187 6.74 -17.41 3.21
N TYR A 188 7.29 -17.75 4.39
CA TYR A 188 6.56 -18.56 5.38
C TYR A 188 5.36 -17.79 5.96
N TRP A 189 5.53 -16.50 6.24
CA TRP A 189 4.43 -15.63 6.65
C TRP A 189 3.31 -15.61 5.60
N TYR A 190 3.65 -15.42 4.32
CA TYR A 190 2.69 -15.44 3.23
C TYR A 190 1.98 -16.77 3.10
N ASN A 191 2.72 -17.89 3.08
CA ASN A 191 2.16 -19.23 2.94
C ASN A 191 1.23 -19.57 4.11
N LEU A 192 1.61 -19.21 5.34
CA LEU A 192 0.76 -19.41 6.52
C LEU A 192 -0.60 -18.74 6.36
N ASN A 193 -0.60 -17.47 5.98
CA ASN A 193 -1.84 -16.69 5.80
C ASN A 193 -2.63 -17.12 4.55
N LYS A 194 -1.96 -17.67 3.52
CA LYS A 194 -2.59 -18.06 2.26
C LYS A 194 -3.20 -19.46 2.33
N THR A 195 -2.51 -20.42 2.97
CA THR A 195 -2.89 -21.83 2.95
C THR A 195 -3.49 -22.32 4.27
N HIS A 196 -3.23 -21.58 5.37
CA HIS A 196 -3.61 -21.94 6.75
C HIS A 196 -2.97 -23.25 7.25
N GLU A 197 -1.89 -23.70 6.61
CA GLU A 197 -1.19 -24.93 6.99
C GLU A 197 -0.26 -24.71 8.19
N PRO A 198 -0.42 -25.46 9.32
CA PRO A 198 0.35 -25.23 10.54
C PRO A 198 1.86 -25.35 10.39
N GLN A 199 2.34 -26.11 9.40
CA GLN A 199 3.77 -26.27 9.13
C GLN A 199 4.47 -24.94 8.88
N TYR A 200 3.79 -23.98 8.20
CA TYR A 200 4.37 -22.66 7.93
C TYR A 200 4.51 -21.80 9.17
N PHE A 201 3.70 -22.03 10.21
CA PHE A 201 3.90 -21.36 11.49
C PHE A 201 5.23 -21.78 12.13
N PHE A 202 5.54 -23.05 12.17
CA PHE A 202 6.81 -23.54 12.75
C PHE A 202 8.01 -23.05 11.92
N GLN A 203 7.93 -23.12 10.59
CA GLN A 203 8.98 -22.61 9.71
C GLN A 203 9.20 -21.09 9.88
N LEU A 204 8.11 -20.34 10.04
CA LEU A 204 8.18 -18.90 10.31
C LEU A 204 8.90 -18.62 11.64
N MET A 205 8.54 -19.32 12.72
CA MET A 205 9.19 -19.15 14.02
C MET A 205 10.68 -19.54 13.95
N ASP A 206 11.01 -20.68 13.38
CA ASP A 206 12.41 -21.13 13.22
C ASP A 206 13.27 -20.17 12.39
N SER A 207 12.65 -19.43 11.46
CA SER A 207 13.36 -18.46 10.62
C SER A 207 13.79 -17.19 11.36
N LEU A 208 13.16 -16.88 12.49
CA LEU A 208 13.47 -15.70 13.31
C LEU A 208 14.69 -15.92 14.21
N ASP A 209 15.04 -17.17 14.48
CA ASP A 209 16.19 -17.52 15.32
C ASP A 209 17.52 -17.53 14.54
N ARG A 210 17.47 -17.41 13.22
CA ARG A 210 18.63 -17.36 12.31
C ARG A 210 19.00 -15.91 12.01
#